data_880cb5a438bb39a5552f9b65cb8aaad4
#
_entry.id   880cb5a438bb39a5552f9b65cb8aaad4
#
_cell.length_a   1.000
_cell.length_b   1.000
_cell.length_c   1.000
_cell.angle_alpha   90.00
_cell.angle_beta   90.00
_cell.angle_gamma   90.00
#
_symmetry.space_group_name_H-M   'P 1'
#
loop_
_entity.id
_entity.type
_entity.pdbx_description
1 polymer ?
#
loop_
_entity_poly.entity_id
_entity_poly.type
_entity_poly.pdbx_seq_one_letter_code
_entity_poly.pdbx_strand_id
1 'polypeptide(L)'
;MNNLDELTKKIKQKSELIFAKIIDPQTNNEIKFSLKNDTTIFRAKSMFSKEPETIKWIRGFTKGSVFYDIGANVGVYSLFSAINSKAKVYSFEPDSNNFQVLMENILINKLNELILAYPIGISDKTELTKLNLSIFDVGASHHTVGNNLLDHNSLKKMHNNISQGIFSTPLDDLCDIWGLPEPNYIKIDV
;
A
#
# COMPACT_ATOMS: atom_id res chain seq x y z
N MET A 1 5.98 -41.91 -2.79
CA MET A 1 5.40 -40.60 -3.07
C MET A 1 6.52 -39.63 -3.35
N ASN A 2 6.52 -38.96 -4.50
CA ASN A 2 7.62 -38.11 -4.94
C ASN A 2 7.64 -36.84 -4.10
N ASN A 3 8.82 -36.32 -3.74
CA ASN A 3 8.98 -35.07 -2.97
C ASN A 3 8.18 -33.89 -3.57
N LEU A 4 8.00 -33.87 -4.90
CA LEU A 4 7.18 -32.90 -5.61
C LEU A 4 5.68 -32.98 -5.29
N ASP A 5 5.11 -34.15 -5.06
CA ASP A 5 3.67 -34.29 -4.73
C ASP A 5 3.37 -33.76 -3.33
N GLU A 6 4.30 -34.01 -2.39
CA GLU A 6 4.19 -33.44 -1.03
C GLU A 6 4.36 -31.92 -1.02
N LEU A 7 5.34 -31.40 -1.80
CA LEU A 7 5.55 -29.98 -1.98
C LEU A 7 4.35 -29.31 -2.66
N THR A 8 3.78 -29.94 -3.68
CA THR A 8 2.58 -29.45 -4.38
C THR A 8 1.39 -29.35 -3.42
N LYS A 9 1.21 -30.34 -2.52
CA LYS A 9 0.17 -30.32 -1.53
C LYS A 9 0.37 -29.19 -0.50
N LYS A 10 1.61 -28.98 -0.03
CA LYS A 10 1.98 -27.88 0.86
C LYS A 10 1.79 -26.50 0.20
N ILE A 11 2.13 -26.36 -1.08
CA ILE A 11 1.92 -25.12 -1.85
C ILE A 11 0.43 -24.84 -2.00
N LYS A 12 -0.39 -25.82 -2.36
CA LYS A 12 -1.85 -25.65 -2.47
C LYS A 12 -2.50 -25.24 -1.14
N GLN A 13 -2.04 -25.81 -0.02
CA GLN A 13 -2.51 -25.41 1.31
C GLN A 13 -2.09 -23.99 1.72
N LYS A 14 -0.91 -23.53 1.26
CA LYS A 14 -0.42 -22.17 1.50
C LYS A 14 -0.97 -21.13 0.52
N SER A 15 -1.53 -21.55 -0.61
CA SER A 15 -2.06 -20.63 -1.64
C SER A 15 -3.46 -20.11 -1.34
N GLU A 16 -4.13 -20.58 -0.30
CA GLU A 16 -5.38 -19.99 0.17
C GLU A 16 -5.08 -18.63 0.82
N LEU A 17 -5.69 -17.59 0.27
CA LEU A 17 -5.60 -16.24 0.84
C LEU A 17 -6.29 -16.23 2.21
N ILE A 18 -5.49 -16.09 3.26
CA ILE A 18 -6.01 -15.83 4.61
C ILE A 18 -6.35 -14.35 4.70
N PHE A 19 -7.58 -14.00 5.00
CA PHE A 19 -7.98 -12.61 5.13
C PHE A 19 -8.86 -12.38 6.37
N ALA A 20 -8.74 -11.16 6.94
CA ALA A 20 -9.65 -10.66 7.96
C ALA A 20 -10.74 -9.79 7.34
N LYS A 21 -11.89 -9.75 8.00
CA LYS A 21 -12.99 -8.82 7.73
C LYS A 21 -13.02 -7.79 8.84
N ILE A 22 -12.86 -6.54 8.48
CA ILE A 22 -12.99 -5.41 9.38
C ILE A 22 -14.30 -4.68 9.04
N ILE A 23 -15.13 -4.48 10.04
CA ILE A 23 -16.41 -3.78 9.87
C ILE A 23 -16.23 -2.33 10.28
N ASP A 24 -16.59 -1.43 9.39
CA ASP A 24 -16.63 0.00 9.71
C ASP A 24 -17.71 0.27 10.77
N PRO A 25 -17.34 0.79 11.96
CA PRO A 25 -18.28 0.99 13.06
C PRO A 25 -19.36 2.05 12.79
N GLN A 26 -19.19 2.89 11.76
CA GLN A 26 -20.17 3.94 11.42
C GLN A 26 -21.08 3.56 10.27
N THR A 27 -20.58 2.80 9.28
CA THR A 27 -21.34 2.51 8.06
C THR A 27 -21.73 1.04 7.90
N ASN A 28 -21.19 0.15 8.75
CA ASN A 28 -21.27 -1.31 8.63
C ASN A 28 -20.67 -1.86 7.33
N ASN A 29 -19.92 -1.08 6.57
CA ASN A 29 -19.22 -1.58 5.41
C ASN A 29 -18.13 -2.58 5.82
N GLU A 30 -18.03 -3.68 5.08
CA GLU A 30 -16.98 -4.69 5.24
C GLU A 30 -15.75 -4.31 4.41
N ILE A 31 -14.58 -4.38 5.04
CA ILE A 31 -13.28 -4.21 4.40
C ILE A 31 -12.46 -5.46 4.67
N LYS A 32 -11.94 -6.09 3.63
CA LYS A 32 -11.13 -7.31 3.73
C LYS A 32 -9.65 -6.99 3.61
N PHE A 33 -8.84 -7.63 4.45
CA PHE A 33 -7.38 -7.51 4.43
C PHE A 33 -6.73 -8.88 4.33
N SER A 34 -5.89 -9.09 3.33
CA SER A 34 -4.99 -10.24 3.24
C SER A 34 -4.00 -10.22 4.40
N LEU A 35 -3.86 -11.36 5.08
CA LEU A 35 -3.00 -11.51 6.24
C LEU A 35 -1.80 -12.38 5.88
N LYS A 36 -0.59 -11.82 6.03
CA LYS A 36 0.67 -12.50 5.73
C LYS A 36 1.54 -12.73 6.98
N ASN A 37 1.47 -11.78 7.92
CA ASN A 37 2.30 -11.73 9.13
C ASN A 37 1.64 -10.85 10.20
N ASP A 38 2.31 -10.69 11.34
CA ASP A 38 1.83 -9.87 12.46
C ASP A 38 1.65 -8.40 12.07
N THR A 39 2.47 -7.86 11.16
CA THR A 39 2.38 -6.48 10.71
C THR A 39 1.09 -6.24 9.92
N THR A 40 0.73 -7.13 9.00
CA THR A 40 -0.52 -7.04 8.24
C THR A 40 -1.75 -7.23 9.14
N ILE A 41 -1.66 -8.11 10.15
CA ILE A 41 -2.70 -8.25 11.18
C ILE A 41 -2.85 -6.95 11.98
N PHE A 42 -1.74 -6.34 12.41
CA PHE A 42 -1.75 -5.06 13.12
C PHE A 42 -2.39 -3.95 12.29
N ARG A 43 -2.02 -3.82 11.01
CA ARG A 43 -2.58 -2.80 10.12
C ARG A 43 -4.10 -2.95 9.94
N ALA A 44 -4.57 -4.18 9.78
CA ALA A 44 -6.01 -4.45 9.71
C ALA A 44 -6.72 -4.08 11.02
N LYS A 45 -6.20 -4.54 12.17
CA LYS A 45 -6.80 -4.30 13.49
C LYS A 45 -6.81 -2.82 13.89
N SER A 46 -5.73 -2.09 13.55
CA SER A 46 -5.54 -0.70 13.94
C SER A 46 -6.10 0.32 12.94
N MET A 47 -6.75 -0.14 11.88
CA MET A 47 -7.25 0.70 10.78
C MET A 47 -7.97 1.97 11.23
N PHE A 48 -8.87 1.86 12.22
CA PHE A 48 -9.67 2.99 12.72
C PHE A 48 -9.05 3.70 13.92
N SER A 49 -7.99 3.16 14.51
CA SER A 49 -7.41 3.67 15.76
C SER A 49 -6.00 4.25 15.60
N LYS A 50 -5.23 3.84 14.58
CA LYS A 50 -3.86 4.33 14.39
C LYS A 50 -3.83 5.79 13.97
N GLU A 51 -4.66 6.16 13.02
CA GLU A 51 -4.76 7.52 12.47
C GLU A 51 -6.23 7.94 12.35
N PRO A 52 -6.93 8.19 13.46
CA PRO A 52 -8.37 8.47 13.44
C PRO A 52 -8.70 9.76 12.68
N GLU A 53 -7.81 10.76 12.68
CA GLU A 53 -8.01 12.01 11.94
C GLU A 53 -7.93 11.78 10.43
N THR A 54 -7.06 10.89 9.95
CA THR A 54 -6.99 10.49 8.54
C THR A 54 -8.29 9.80 8.10
N ILE A 55 -8.81 8.91 8.94
CA ILE A 55 -10.11 8.24 8.69
C ILE A 55 -11.24 9.27 8.64
N LYS A 56 -11.28 10.21 9.59
CA LYS A 56 -12.28 11.29 9.62
C LYS A 56 -12.20 12.19 8.38
N TRP A 57 -10.99 12.54 7.95
CA TRP A 57 -10.75 13.31 6.74
C TRP A 57 -11.28 12.58 5.49
N ILE A 58 -10.94 11.29 5.31
CA ILE A 58 -11.41 10.48 4.18
C ILE A 58 -12.94 10.33 4.19
N ARG A 59 -13.58 10.27 5.36
CA ARG A 59 -15.05 10.27 5.45
C ARG A 59 -15.70 11.51 4.85
N GLY A 60 -14.98 12.64 4.84
CA GLY A 60 -15.43 13.89 4.22
C GLY A 60 -15.21 13.98 2.71
N PHE A 61 -14.66 12.95 2.06
CA PHE A 61 -14.41 13.00 0.62
C PHE A 61 -15.71 13.08 -0.19
N THR A 62 -15.71 13.90 -1.22
CA THR A 62 -16.79 13.96 -2.19
C THR A 62 -16.89 12.62 -2.93
N LYS A 63 -18.11 12.14 -3.13
CA LYS A 63 -18.34 10.89 -3.85
C LYS A 63 -17.77 10.96 -5.27
N GLY A 64 -16.98 9.96 -5.63
CA GLY A 64 -16.35 9.85 -6.95
C GLY A 64 -15.16 10.77 -7.18
N SER A 65 -14.65 11.43 -6.13
CA SER A 65 -13.43 12.25 -6.18
C SER A 65 -12.20 11.43 -6.56
N VAL A 66 -11.16 12.10 -7.03
CA VAL A 66 -9.84 11.51 -7.29
C VAL A 66 -8.98 11.65 -6.04
N PHE A 67 -8.44 10.52 -5.58
CA PHE A 67 -7.57 10.45 -4.40
C PHE A 67 -6.22 9.82 -4.76
N TYR A 68 -5.13 10.49 -4.40
CA TYR A 68 -3.78 9.98 -4.51
C TYR A 68 -3.30 9.52 -3.13
N ASP A 69 -2.94 8.23 -3.00
CA ASP A 69 -2.41 7.60 -1.78
C ASP A 69 -0.94 7.27 -2.00
N ILE A 70 -0.05 8.20 -1.59
CA ILE A 70 1.40 8.10 -1.75
C ILE A 70 2.00 7.36 -0.54
N GLY A 71 2.71 6.26 -0.80
CA GLY A 71 3.14 5.34 0.25
C GLY A 71 1.97 4.48 0.74
N ALA A 72 1.17 3.94 -0.20
CA ALA A 72 -0.06 3.24 0.11
C ALA A 72 0.11 1.99 0.99
N ASN A 73 1.33 1.43 1.06
CA ASN A 73 1.64 0.23 1.79
C ASN A 73 0.69 -0.92 1.39
N VAL A 74 0.00 -1.56 2.32
CA VAL A 74 -1.01 -2.61 2.02
C VAL A 74 -2.39 -2.04 1.66
N GLY A 75 -2.53 -0.71 1.52
CA GLY A 75 -3.71 -0.04 0.97
C GLY A 75 -4.83 0.29 1.95
N VAL A 76 -4.54 0.46 3.25
CA VAL A 76 -5.57 0.75 4.27
C VAL A 76 -6.45 1.93 3.87
N TYR A 77 -5.84 3.06 3.49
CA TYR A 77 -6.57 4.29 3.16
C TYR A 77 -7.13 4.28 1.74
N SER A 78 -6.42 3.62 0.82
CA SER A 78 -6.92 3.36 -0.53
C SER A 78 -8.23 2.60 -0.52
N LEU A 79 -8.30 1.47 0.19
CA LEU A 79 -9.50 0.65 0.32
C LEU A 79 -10.63 1.43 1.00
N PHE A 80 -10.30 2.12 2.10
CA PHE A 80 -11.30 2.86 2.85
C PHE A 80 -11.95 3.97 2.04
N SER A 81 -11.16 4.77 1.32
CA SER A 81 -11.68 5.84 0.48
C SER A 81 -12.55 5.33 -0.67
N ALA A 82 -12.13 4.24 -1.34
CA ALA A 82 -12.90 3.63 -2.41
C ALA A 82 -14.23 3.05 -1.91
N ILE A 83 -14.26 2.42 -0.73
CA ILE A 83 -15.48 1.85 -0.15
C ILE A 83 -16.41 2.95 0.37
N ASN A 84 -15.87 3.92 1.11
CA ASN A 84 -16.64 4.95 1.78
C ASN A 84 -17.22 5.99 0.80
N SER A 85 -16.39 6.50 -0.10
CA SER A 85 -16.73 7.65 -0.96
C SER A 85 -16.84 7.29 -2.44
N LYS A 86 -16.64 6.02 -2.81
CA LYS A 86 -16.50 5.62 -4.22
C LYS A 86 -15.43 6.44 -4.95
N ALA A 87 -14.40 6.86 -4.23
CA ALA A 87 -13.28 7.61 -4.79
C ALA A 87 -12.58 6.77 -5.87
N LYS A 88 -12.11 7.44 -6.91
CA LYS A 88 -11.15 6.89 -7.86
C LYS A 88 -9.77 7.07 -7.25
N VAL A 89 -9.14 5.97 -6.87
CA VAL A 89 -7.90 5.99 -6.11
C VAL A 89 -6.73 5.61 -6.99
N TYR A 90 -5.67 6.40 -6.91
CA TYR A 90 -4.37 6.13 -7.51
C TYR A 90 -3.39 5.91 -6.36
N SER A 91 -3.00 4.66 -6.15
CA SER A 91 -2.14 4.23 -5.05
C SER A 91 -0.73 4.04 -5.54
N PHE A 92 0.26 4.58 -4.82
CA PHE A 92 1.67 4.49 -5.18
C PHE A 92 2.43 3.80 -4.05
N GLU A 93 3.00 2.63 -4.33
CA GLU A 93 3.74 1.82 -3.35
C GLU A 93 4.93 1.15 -4.02
N PRO A 94 6.15 1.62 -3.76
CA PRO A 94 7.35 1.10 -4.43
C PRO A 94 7.83 -0.26 -3.89
N ASP A 95 7.55 -0.62 -2.62
CA ASP A 95 7.98 -1.91 -2.07
C ASP A 95 7.18 -3.05 -2.69
N SER A 96 7.87 -3.99 -3.32
CA SER A 96 7.25 -5.11 -4.04
C SER A 96 6.42 -6.02 -3.14
N ASN A 97 6.80 -6.22 -1.87
CA ASN A 97 6.04 -7.04 -0.93
C ASN A 97 4.75 -6.35 -0.51
N ASN A 98 4.83 -5.05 -0.20
CA ASN A 98 3.67 -4.24 0.14
C ASN A 98 2.72 -4.12 -1.04
N PHE A 99 3.27 -3.84 -2.23
CA PHE A 99 2.51 -3.74 -3.47
C PHE A 99 1.75 -5.03 -3.80
N GLN A 100 2.38 -6.20 -3.62
CA GLN A 100 1.69 -7.48 -3.79
C GLN A 100 0.46 -7.58 -2.90
N VAL A 101 0.58 -7.23 -1.62
CA VAL A 101 -0.55 -7.31 -0.68
C VAL A 101 -1.60 -6.23 -0.95
N LEU A 102 -1.19 -5.04 -1.39
CA LEU A 102 -2.10 -4.00 -1.87
C LEU A 102 -2.98 -4.54 -3.02
N MET A 103 -2.36 -5.19 -4.01
CA MET A 103 -3.10 -5.81 -5.14
C MET A 103 -4.04 -6.93 -4.69
N GLU A 104 -3.61 -7.79 -3.75
CA GLU A 104 -4.48 -8.81 -3.15
C GLU A 104 -5.68 -8.16 -2.44
N ASN A 105 -5.44 -7.09 -1.68
CA ASN A 105 -6.48 -6.36 -0.97
C ASN A 105 -7.49 -5.69 -1.92
N ILE A 106 -7.03 -5.11 -3.02
CA ILE A 106 -7.90 -4.57 -4.07
C ILE A 106 -8.79 -5.67 -4.65
N LEU A 107 -8.20 -6.84 -4.97
CA LEU A 107 -8.89 -7.95 -5.59
C LEU A 107 -9.97 -8.57 -4.68
N ILE A 108 -9.63 -8.89 -3.41
CA ILE A 108 -10.58 -9.52 -2.47
C ILE A 108 -11.75 -8.61 -2.09
N ASN A 109 -11.57 -7.28 -2.21
CA ASN A 109 -12.62 -6.29 -2.02
C ASN A 109 -13.36 -5.95 -3.32
N LYS A 110 -12.94 -6.47 -4.49
CA LYS A 110 -13.52 -6.20 -5.82
C LYS A 110 -13.47 -4.70 -6.17
N LEU A 111 -12.34 -4.04 -5.89
CA LEU A 111 -12.17 -2.59 -6.06
C LEU A 111 -11.31 -2.22 -7.28
N ASN A 112 -11.02 -3.15 -8.17
CA ASN A 112 -10.19 -2.95 -9.37
C ASN A 112 -10.73 -1.88 -10.33
N GLU A 113 -12.03 -1.55 -10.28
CA GLU A 113 -12.63 -0.47 -11.07
C GLU A 113 -12.47 0.92 -10.40
N LEU A 114 -12.12 0.95 -9.12
CA LEU A 114 -11.98 2.18 -8.34
C LEU A 114 -10.54 2.48 -7.95
N ILE A 115 -9.69 1.46 -7.80
CA ILE A 115 -8.30 1.61 -7.36
C ILE A 115 -7.37 1.12 -8.45
N LEU A 116 -6.48 2.02 -8.89
CA LEU A 116 -5.37 1.71 -9.76
C LEU A 116 -4.06 1.90 -8.98
N ALA A 117 -3.31 0.82 -8.81
CA ALA A 117 -2.08 0.85 -8.02
C ALA A 117 -0.84 0.80 -8.94
N TYR A 118 0.19 1.58 -8.57
CA TYR A 118 1.45 1.71 -9.30
C TYR A 118 2.64 1.34 -8.41
N PRO A 119 3.53 0.42 -8.85
CA PRO A 119 4.73 0.03 -8.11
C PRO A 119 5.89 1.03 -8.34
N ILE A 120 5.66 2.31 -8.04
CA ILE A 120 6.62 3.39 -8.25
C ILE A 120 6.79 4.23 -6.98
N GLY A 121 7.97 4.85 -6.84
CA GLY A 121 8.25 5.84 -5.81
C GLY A 121 7.89 7.24 -6.28
N ILE A 122 7.48 8.09 -5.34
CA ILE A 122 7.35 9.53 -5.57
C ILE A 122 8.58 10.21 -4.96
N SER A 123 9.28 11.01 -5.76
CA SER A 123 10.49 11.71 -5.35
C SER A 123 10.62 13.05 -6.11
N ASP A 124 11.78 13.68 -6.03
CA ASP A 124 12.07 14.93 -6.73
C ASP A 124 12.57 14.75 -8.19
N LYS A 125 12.74 13.48 -8.64
CA LYS A 125 13.31 13.18 -9.96
C LYS A 125 12.64 11.99 -10.62
N THR A 126 12.56 12.07 -11.94
CA THR A 126 12.18 10.96 -12.81
C THR A 126 13.41 10.13 -13.15
N GLU A 127 13.61 8.99 -12.49
CA GLU A 127 14.79 8.14 -12.67
C GLU A 127 14.59 6.68 -12.25
N LEU A 128 15.49 5.82 -12.69
CA LEU A 128 15.67 4.50 -12.08
C LEU A 128 16.60 4.67 -10.86
N THR A 129 16.12 4.28 -9.69
CA THR A 129 16.83 4.45 -8.43
C THR A 129 16.68 3.24 -7.52
N LYS A 130 17.05 3.37 -6.26
CA LYS A 130 16.97 2.29 -5.26
C LYS A 130 16.03 2.66 -4.14
N LEU A 131 15.22 1.69 -3.73
CA LEU A 131 14.50 1.69 -2.46
C LEU A 131 15.33 0.89 -1.45
N ASN A 132 15.78 1.54 -0.40
CA ASN A 132 16.48 0.88 0.69
C ASN A 132 15.45 0.38 1.70
N LEU A 133 15.37 -0.93 1.87
CA LEU A 133 14.39 -1.57 2.72
C LEU A 133 14.89 -1.60 4.17
N SER A 134 14.10 -1.08 5.10
CA SER A 134 14.41 -1.14 6.54
C SER A 134 14.36 -2.57 7.05
N ILE A 135 13.36 -3.32 6.62
CA ILE A 135 13.15 -4.75 6.90
C ILE A 135 12.54 -5.36 5.64
N PHE A 136 12.97 -6.56 5.28
CA PHE A 136 12.36 -7.32 4.17
C PHE A 136 11.15 -8.10 4.70
N ASP A 137 10.09 -7.38 5.06
CA ASP A 137 8.85 -7.97 5.55
C ASP A 137 7.62 -7.17 5.06
N VAL A 138 6.53 -7.88 4.85
CA VAL A 138 5.26 -7.29 4.35
C VAL A 138 4.66 -6.36 5.40
N GLY A 139 4.19 -5.21 4.95
CA GLY A 139 3.59 -4.19 5.82
C GLY A 139 4.63 -3.29 6.51
N ALA A 140 5.93 -3.53 6.29
CA ALA A 140 6.98 -2.67 6.79
C ALA A 140 6.87 -1.25 6.25
N SER A 141 7.46 -0.31 6.96
CA SER A 141 7.53 1.12 6.63
C SER A 141 8.94 1.65 6.90
N HIS A 142 9.16 2.95 6.70
CA HIS A 142 10.47 3.60 6.86
C HIS A 142 11.52 3.13 5.83
N HIS A 143 11.09 2.89 4.60
CA HIS A 143 11.99 2.68 3.47
C HIS A 143 12.47 4.05 2.96
N THR A 144 13.69 4.12 2.41
CA THR A 144 14.23 5.38 1.87
C THR A 144 14.58 5.24 0.39
N VAL A 145 14.27 6.26 -0.39
CA VAL A 145 14.60 6.32 -1.82
C VAL A 145 15.99 6.93 -2.01
N GLY A 146 16.76 6.41 -2.96
CA GLY A 146 18.06 6.93 -3.35
C GLY A 146 19.22 6.46 -2.45
N ASN A 147 20.26 7.29 -2.33
CA ASN A 147 21.49 6.95 -1.61
C ASN A 147 21.44 7.26 -0.10
N ASN A 148 20.33 7.78 0.40
CA ASN A 148 20.18 8.06 1.83
C ASN A 148 19.88 6.77 2.60
N LEU A 149 20.82 6.37 3.46
CA LEU A 149 20.72 5.23 4.35
C LEU A 149 20.34 5.65 5.79
N LEU A 150 19.70 6.80 5.93
CA LEU A 150 19.28 7.31 7.24
C LEU A 150 17.78 7.06 7.42
N ASP A 151 17.45 6.40 8.50
CA ASP A 151 16.07 6.40 9.01
C ASP A 151 15.78 7.80 9.58
N HIS A 152 14.87 8.53 8.97
CA HIS A 152 14.48 9.88 9.36
C HIS A 152 13.95 9.97 10.79
N ASN A 153 13.38 8.87 11.32
CA ASN A 153 12.81 8.86 12.67
C ASN A 153 13.81 8.53 13.77
N SER A 154 14.90 7.82 13.47
CA SER A 154 15.87 7.40 14.48
C SER A 154 17.25 8.01 14.31
N LEU A 155 17.53 8.73 13.21
CA LEU A 155 18.87 9.22 12.84
C LEU A 155 19.94 8.11 12.85
N LYS A 156 19.52 6.85 12.83
CA LYS A 156 20.40 5.69 12.81
C LYS A 156 20.60 5.23 11.37
N LYS A 157 21.84 4.92 11.05
CA LYS A 157 22.19 4.30 9.76
C LYS A 157 21.48 2.95 9.65
N MET A 158 20.72 2.76 8.58
CA MET A 158 20.07 1.47 8.31
C MET A 158 21.17 0.42 8.07
N HIS A 159 21.11 -0.66 8.83
CA HIS A 159 22.10 -1.74 8.74
C HIS A 159 21.74 -2.80 7.70
N ASN A 160 20.57 -2.72 7.09
CA ASN A 160 20.14 -3.69 6.09
C ASN A 160 20.67 -3.31 4.71
N ASN A 161 21.49 -4.18 4.14
CA ASN A 161 22.03 -4.03 2.79
C ASN A 161 21.04 -4.50 1.70
N ILE A 162 19.73 -4.51 1.98
CA ILE A 162 18.73 -4.95 1.03
C ILE A 162 18.20 -3.72 0.30
N SER A 163 18.39 -3.70 -1.01
CA SER A 163 17.86 -2.64 -1.87
C SER A 163 17.09 -3.26 -3.02
N GLN A 164 15.97 -2.62 -3.37
CA GLN A 164 15.16 -2.94 -4.53
C GLN A 164 15.33 -1.83 -5.57
N GLY A 165 15.52 -2.19 -6.84
CA GLY A 165 15.46 -1.22 -7.94
C GLY A 165 14.02 -0.75 -8.14
N ILE A 166 13.83 0.57 -8.26
CA ILE A 166 12.52 1.17 -8.50
C ILE A 166 12.62 2.27 -9.57
N PHE A 167 11.47 2.58 -10.19
CA PHE A 167 11.26 3.82 -10.91
C PHE A 167 10.67 4.85 -9.94
N SER A 168 11.13 6.09 -10.01
CA SER A 168 10.57 7.22 -9.27
C SER A 168 10.27 8.40 -10.18
N THR A 169 9.31 9.24 -9.78
CA THR A 169 8.93 10.43 -10.53
C THR A 169 8.35 11.48 -9.58
N PRO A 170 8.48 12.79 -9.91
CA PRO A 170 7.78 13.84 -9.19
C PRO A 170 6.26 13.68 -9.26
N LEU A 171 5.57 14.16 -8.21
CA LEU A 171 4.12 14.09 -8.14
C LEU A 171 3.44 14.83 -9.29
N ASP A 172 3.97 16.02 -9.64
CA ASP A 172 3.41 16.85 -10.71
C ASP A 172 3.51 16.16 -12.09
N ASP A 173 4.59 15.41 -12.33
CA ASP A 173 4.80 14.66 -13.56
C ASP A 173 3.71 13.60 -13.80
N LEU A 174 3.04 13.11 -12.74
CA LEU A 174 1.94 12.15 -12.87
C LEU A 174 0.79 12.72 -13.69
N CYS A 175 0.47 13.98 -13.51
CA CYS A 175 -0.56 14.68 -14.28
C CYS A 175 -0.01 15.22 -15.61
N ASP A 176 1.10 15.94 -15.55
CA ASP A 176 1.64 16.70 -16.69
C ASP A 176 2.22 15.80 -17.80
N ILE A 177 2.90 14.72 -17.43
CA ILE A 177 3.60 13.85 -18.37
C ILE A 177 2.83 12.53 -18.58
N TRP A 178 2.35 11.91 -17.48
CA TRP A 178 1.74 10.58 -17.52
C TRP A 178 0.22 10.61 -17.69
N GLY A 179 -0.39 11.81 -17.66
CA GLY A 179 -1.80 12.02 -17.95
C GLY A 179 -2.78 11.46 -16.92
N LEU A 180 -2.33 11.29 -15.66
CA LEU A 180 -3.23 10.94 -14.58
C LEU A 180 -4.17 12.13 -14.28
N PRO A 181 -5.42 11.88 -13.86
CA PRO A 181 -6.33 12.97 -13.53
C PRO A 181 -5.87 13.73 -12.28
N GLU A 182 -6.03 15.05 -12.30
CA GLU A 182 -5.76 15.91 -11.13
C GLU A 182 -6.44 15.39 -9.87
N PRO A 183 -5.69 15.22 -8.76
CA PRO A 183 -6.27 14.74 -7.51
C PRO A 183 -7.08 15.82 -6.79
N ASN A 184 -8.22 15.43 -6.23
CA ASN A 184 -8.97 16.27 -5.29
C ASN A 184 -8.38 16.18 -3.88
N TYR A 185 -7.77 15.04 -3.57
CA TYR A 185 -7.17 14.74 -2.26
C TYR A 185 -5.86 13.99 -2.45
N ILE A 186 -4.87 14.31 -1.63
CA ILE A 186 -3.56 13.65 -1.62
C ILE A 186 -3.21 13.30 -0.18
N LYS A 187 -2.82 12.04 0.07
CA LYS A 187 -2.16 11.60 1.30
C LYS A 187 -0.71 11.25 0.96
N ILE A 188 0.22 11.73 1.76
CA ILE A 188 1.65 11.41 1.64
C ILE A 188 2.13 10.80 2.96
N ASP A 189 2.62 9.57 2.89
CA ASP A 189 3.13 8.78 4.03
C ASP A 189 4.40 8.03 3.59
N VAL A 190 5.51 8.78 3.39
CA VAL A 190 6.79 8.29 2.87
C VAL A 190 7.96 8.70 3.75
#